data_b55480e27782d003da576f561c1349ac
#
_entry.id   b55480e27782d003da576f561c1349ac
#
_cell.length_a   1.000
_cell.length_b   1.000
_cell.length_c   1.000
_cell.angle_alpha   90.00
_cell.angle_beta   90.00
_cell.angle_gamma   90.00
#
_symmetry.space_group_name_H-M   'P 1'
#
loop_
_entity.id
_entity.type
_entity.pdbx_description
1 polymer ?
#
loop_
_entity_poly.entity_id
_entity_poly.type
_entity_poly.pdbx_seq_one_letter_code
_entity_poly.pdbx_strand_id
1 'polypeptide(L)'
;MALVDWIEKKELDYWDFSKTFSSGIHKISAYPATMVPDMQNELIRLIKLEDSSIGNILDPFHGSGVTLVEGEKNGLEPIGIDINPLANLITTVKLQGVNKNYIKPANTRLKKLLRDSTFNFEIHSFNNIEKWYREDFIYTFSKIRSAIKQEKYKYIRQYYWVCLINVLKKYSNTRSSTFKLHIKTQEDIESMVNRIEEDFFYNIETYFQYLPEYSKGKKINIVIGKSEEVLSMFDECSVDLICTSPPYGDNSTTVTYGQYSMLPIYWIDRKDLGNFDESLIENYSSIDSNSLGGNFRRNRIKIDSKILEDYMITISNDKHKKVTNFISDYFKVMNELVRVLKKDKYLVLTLGNRRVDNQVVPLSAITEEYLEKKGLKLETSITRNIPQKRMPRKVSRVDNRSVESMNLEYIMIFKKG
;
A
#
# COMPACT_ATOMS: atom_id res chain seq x y z
N MET A 1 2.37 -33.42 3.24
CA MET A 1 2.56 -32.78 4.57
C MET A 1 1.61 -31.60 4.56
N ALA A 2 0.71 -31.49 5.52
CA ALA A 2 -0.29 -30.43 5.53
C ALA A 2 0.37 -29.04 5.70
N LEU A 3 -0.29 -27.99 5.19
CA LEU A 3 0.18 -26.59 5.31
C LEU A 3 0.57 -26.23 6.75
N VAL A 4 -0.27 -26.64 7.70
CA VAL A 4 -0.03 -26.43 9.13
C VAL A 4 1.27 -27.07 9.60
N ASP A 5 1.54 -28.33 9.20
CA ASP A 5 2.79 -29.03 9.55
C ASP A 5 4.04 -28.30 9.06
N TRP A 6 3.96 -27.69 7.85
CA TRP A 6 5.06 -26.91 7.29
C TRP A 6 5.33 -25.63 8.08
N ILE A 7 4.26 -24.96 8.51
CA ILE A 7 4.33 -23.70 9.25
C ILE A 7 4.86 -23.97 10.68
N GLU A 8 4.34 -24.97 11.37
CA GLU A 8 4.67 -25.26 12.76
C GLU A 8 6.07 -25.86 12.95
N LYS A 9 6.63 -26.50 11.91
CA LYS A 9 8.01 -27.02 11.95
C LYS A 9 9.09 -25.94 11.86
N LYS A 10 8.73 -24.70 11.54
CA LYS A 10 9.69 -23.59 11.48
C LYS A 10 10.05 -23.13 12.90
N GLU A 11 11.28 -22.64 13.07
CA GLU A 11 11.73 -22.00 14.30
C GLU A 11 10.85 -20.79 14.63
N LEU A 12 10.73 -20.45 15.91
CA LEU A 12 9.83 -19.40 16.40
C LEU A 12 10.06 -18.03 15.76
N ASP A 13 11.32 -17.70 15.41
CA ASP A 13 11.71 -16.42 14.79
C ASP A 13 11.82 -16.48 13.26
N TYR A 14 11.56 -17.65 12.65
CA TYR A 14 11.63 -17.81 11.20
C TYR A 14 10.75 -16.78 10.46
N TRP A 15 9.53 -16.57 10.95
CA TRP A 15 8.55 -15.70 10.36
C TRP A 15 8.78 -14.21 10.63
N ASP A 16 9.73 -13.84 11.48
CA ASP A 16 10.12 -12.45 11.72
C ASP A 16 10.81 -11.83 10.50
N PHE A 17 11.51 -12.65 9.70
CA PHE A 17 12.28 -12.16 8.55
C PHE A 17 13.11 -10.92 8.89
N SER A 18 13.72 -10.90 10.08
CA SER A 18 14.38 -9.73 10.69
C SER A 18 15.61 -9.27 9.90
N LYS A 19 16.23 -10.16 9.14
CA LYS A 19 17.42 -9.90 8.31
C LYS A 19 17.11 -9.55 6.87
N THR A 20 15.82 -9.57 6.46
CA THR A 20 15.42 -9.30 5.09
C THR A 20 15.19 -7.82 4.87
N PHE A 21 15.69 -7.32 3.76
CA PHE A 21 15.48 -5.96 3.29
C PHE A 21 14.68 -6.00 1.99
N SER A 22 13.93 -4.96 1.71
CA SER A 22 13.32 -4.81 0.39
C SER A 22 14.37 -5.02 -0.69
N SER A 23 14.16 -5.99 -1.57
CA SER A 23 15.11 -6.37 -2.62
C SER A 23 14.43 -6.31 -4.00
N GLY A 24 15.24 -6.25 -5.05
CA GLY A 24 14.75 -6.30 -6.42
C GLY A 24 13.67 -5.24 -6.69
N ILE A 25 12.57 -5.68 -7.28
CA ILE A 25 11.46 -4.83 -7.73
C ILE A 25 10.78 -4.04 -6.59
N HIS A 26 10.88 -4.51 -5.34
CA HIS A 26 10.28 -3.82 -4.21
C HIS A 26 11.03 -2.55 -3.78
N LYS A 27 12.25 -2.33 -4.31
CA LYS A 27 13.05 -1.11 -4.08
C LYS A 27 12.63 0.09 -4.92
N ILE A 28 11.83 -0.10 -5.98
CA ILE A 28 11.51 0.98 -6.93
C ILE A 28 10.63 2.09 -6.33
N SER A 29 10.05 1.84 -5.18
CA SER A 29 9.27 2.85 -4.45
C SER A 29 9.32 2.64 -2.94
N ALA A 30 9.52 3.71 -2.20
CA ALA A 30 9.43 3.75 -0.75
C ALA A 30 7.99 3.99 -0.31
N TYR A 31 7.10 3.03 -0.47
CA TYR A 31 5.73 3.11 0.02
C TYR A 31 5.65 2.71 1.50
N PRO A 32 4.82 3.39 2.35
CA PRO A 32 4.79 3.10 3.78
C PRO A 32 4.11 1.76 4.11
N ALA A 33 4.48 1.19 5.27
CA ALA A 33 3.85 0.00 5.85
C ALA A 33 3.67 -1.18 4.87
N THR A 34 4.72 -1.49 4.11
CA THR A 34 4.71 -2.62 3.17
C THR A 34 4.92 -3.95 3.88
N MET A 35 4.21 -4.99 3.45
CA MET A 35 4.49 -6.36 3.86
C MET A 35 5.94 -6.78 3.52
N VAL A 36 6.39 -7.87 4.13
CA VAL A 36 7.73 -8.44 3.88
C VAL A 36 7.66 -9.33 2.63
N PRO A 37 8.37 -9.02 1.53
CA PRO A 37 8.25 -9.77 0.30
C PRO A 37 8.58 -11.26 0.44
N ASP A 38 9.69 -11.60 1.12
CA ASP A 38 10.13 -12.98 1.28
C ASP A 38 9.12 -13.80 2.10
N MET A 39 8.48 -13.17 3.11
CA MET A 39 7.41 -13.79 3.89
C MET A 39 6.19 -14.07 3.01
N GLN A 40 5.76 -13.10 2.22
CA GLN A 40 4.61 -13.27 1.32
C GLN A 40 4.89 -14.36 0.27
N ASN A 41 6.09 -14.36 -0.31
CA ASN A 41 6.50 -15.41 -1.24
C ASN A 41 6.45 -16.80 -0.62
N GLU A 42 6.99 -16.96 0.59
CA GLU A 42 6.98 -18.27 1.28
C GLU A 42 5.57 -18.74 1.61
N LEU A 43 4.70 -17.86 2.14
CA LEU A 43 3.30 -18.18 2.43
C LEU A 43 2.55 -18.62 1.17
N ILE A 44 2.64 -17.85 0.08
CA ILE A 44 1.96 -18.15 -1.18
C ILE A 44 2.47 -19.47 -1.75
N ARG A 45 3.79 -19.70 -1.70
CA ARG A 45 4.42 -20.95 -2.15
C ARG A 45 3.91 -22.15 -1.39
N LEU A 46 3.85 -22.08 -0.05
CA LEU A 46 3.36 -23.16 0.80
C LEU A 46 1.88 -23.47 0.54
N ILE A 47 1.05 -22.44 0.44
CA ILE A 47 -0.38 -22.62 0.14
C ILE A 47 -0.57 -23.26 -1.24
N LYS A 48 0.22 -22.84 -2.24
CA LYS A 48 0.15 -23.43 -3.58
C LYS A 48 0.68 -24.87 -3.64
N LEU A 49 1.60 -25.24 -2.77
CA LEU A 49 2.03 -26.65 -2.62
C LEU A 49 0.95 -27.51 -1.99
N GLU A 50 0.18 -26.96 -1.06
CA GLU A 50 -0.98 -27.65 -0.46
C GLU A 50 -2.13 -27.80 -1.47
N ASP A 51 -2.37 -26.76 -2.25
CA ASP A 51 -3.44 -26.73 -3.26
C ASP A 51 -2.95 -26.16 -4.61
N SER A 52 -2.51 -27.05 -5.49
CA SER A 52 -2.01 -26.68 -6.82
C SER A 52 -3.07 -26.12 -7.78
N SER A 53 -4.35 -26.23 -7.43
CA SER A 53 -5.46 -25.70 -8.24
C SER A 53 -5.65 -24.17 -8.10
N ILE A 54 -4.94 -23.53 -7.18
CA ILE A 54 -4.98 -22.07 -7.01
C ILE A 54 -4.38 -21.39 -8.26
N GLY A 55 -5.20 -20.61 -8.96
CA GLY A 55 -4.83 -19.91 -10.19
C GLY A 55 -4.79 -18.40 -10.08
N ASN A 56 -5.55 -17.80 -9.13
CA ASN A 56 -5.55 -16.35 -8.93
C ASN A 56 -5.36 -15.97 -7.46
N ILE A 57 -4.91 -14.72 -7.23
CA ILE A 57 -4.70 -14.14 -5.91
C ILE A 57 -5.27 -12.72 -5.85
N LEU A 58 -6.05 -12.44 -4.81
CA LEU A 58 -6.63 -11.12 -4.54
C LEU A 58 -5.97 -10.46 -3.33
N ASP A 59 -5.58 -9.19 -3.50
CA ASP A 59 -5.24 -8.29 -2.39
C ASP A 59 -6.08 -7.01 -2.48
N PRO A 60 -7.13 -6.85 -1.65
CA PRO A 60 -8.03 -5.70 -1.68
C PRO A 60 -7.46 -4.46 -0.98
N PHE A 61 -6.22 -4.51 -0.49
CA PHE A 61 -5.47 -3.41 0.12
C PHE A 61 -4.01 -3.45 -0.31
N HIS A 62 -3.78 -3.64 -1.63
CA HIS A 62 -2.48 -4.06 -2.16
C HIS A 62 -1.33 -3.07 -1.91
N GLY A 63 -1.59 -1.79 -1.58
CA GLY A 63 -0.56 -0.80 -1.34
C GLY A 63 0.47 -0.76 -2.49
N SER A 64 1.73 -1.03 -2.19
CA SER A 64 2.78 -1.09 -3.22
C SER A 64 2.86 -2.44 -3.96
N GLY A 65 1.88 -3.34 -3.78
CA GLY A 65 1.71 -4.57 -4.55
C GLY A 65 2.65 -5.71 -4.19
N VAL A 66 3.09 -5.82 -2.93
CA VAL A 66 3.99 -6.91 -2.52
C VAL A 66 3.35 -8.27 -2.76
N THR A 67 2.16 -8.50 -2.22
CA THR A 67 1.40 -9.76 -2.38
C THR A 67 1.19 -10.11 -3.85
N LEU A 68 0.81 -9.12 -4.66
CA LEU A 68 0.49 -9.34 -6.07
C LEU A 68 1.72 -9.72 -6.90
N VAL A 69 2.86 -9.06 -6.64
CA VAL A 69 4.15 -9.38 -7.28
C VAL A 69 4.62 -10.77 -6.87
N GLU A 70 4.56 -11.12 -5.59
CA GLU A 70 4.97 -12.44 -5.13
C GLU A 70 3.98 -13.52 -5.59
N GLY A 71 2.68 -13.22 -5.70
CA GLY A 71 1.68 -14.08 -6.31
C GLY A 71 2.00 -14.38 -7.77
N GLU A 72 2.30 -13.36 -8.56
CA GLU A 72 2.69 -13.52 -9.96
C GLU A 72 3.97 -14.36 -10.15
N LYS A 73 4.99 -14.16 -9.30
CA LYS A 73 6.20 -15.00 -9.30
C LYS A 73 5.90 -16.47 -9.04
N ASN A 74 4.84 -16.76 -8.28
CA ASN A 74 4.36 -18.11 -8.04
C ASN A 74 3.35 -18.60 -9.10
N GLY A 75 3.18 -17.87 -10.21
CA GLY A 75 2.32 -18.23 -11.34
C GLY A 75 0.83 -18.04 -11.05
N LEU A 76 0.46 -17.13 -10.17
CA LEU A 76 -0.93 -16.74 -9.90
C LEU A 76 -1.29 -15.49 -10.71
N GLU A 77 -2.55 -15.40 -11.16
CA GLU A 77 -3.08 -14.18 -11.75
C GLU A 77 -3.37 -13.15 -10.64
N PRO A 78 -2.69 -11.99 -10.63
CA PRO A 78 -2.87 -10.99 -9.58
C PRO A 78 -4.11 -10.15 -9.82
N ILE A 79 -4.90 -9.95 -8.75
CA ILE A 79 -6.07 -9.08 -8.70
C ILE A 79 -5.87 -8.13 -7.51
N GLY A 80 -5.86 -6.82 -7.75
CA GLY A 80 -5.61 -5.83 -6.71
C GLY A 80 -6.63 -4.71 -6.66
N ILE A 81 -6.97 -4.28 -5.45
CA ILE A 81 -7.80 -3.12 -5.21
C ILE A 81 -7.07 -2.22 -4.21
N ASP A 82 -7.00 -0.94 -4.48
CA ASP A 82 -6.56 0.05 -3.51
C ASP A 82 -7.21 1.40 -3.82
N ILE A 83 -7.62 2.12 -2.81
CA ILE A 83 -8.22 3.45 -2.97
C ILE A 83 -7.20 4.51 -3.41
N ASN A 84 -5.90 4.26 -3.18
CA ASN A 84 -4.83 5.23 -3.42
C ASN A 84 -4.31 5.13 -4.86
N PRO A 85 -4.49 6.17 -5.71
CA PRO A 85 -4.00 6.16 -7.09
C PRO A 85 -2.49 5.97 -7.21
N LEU A 86 -1.70 6.45 -6.24
CA LEU A 86 -0.25 6.26 -6.24
C LEU A 86 0.13 4.81 -6.00
N ALA A 87 -0.54 4.12 -5.09
CA ALA A 87 -0.37 2.69 -4.84
C ALA A 87 -0.63 1.88 -6.13
N ASN A 88 -1.73 2.19 -6.80
CA ASN A 88 -2.11 1.54 -8.06
C ASN A 88 -1.08 1.77 -9.17
N LEU A 89 -0.55 3.00 -9.31
CA LEU A 89 0.50 3.31 -10.28
C LEU A 89 1.77 2.49 -10.02
N ILE A 90 2.23 2.44 -8.76
CA ILE A 90 3.42 1.70 -8.35
C ILE A 90 3.24 0.20 -8.66
N THR A 91 2.11 -0.36 -8.28
CA THR A 91 1.79 -1.78 -8.48
C THR A 91 1.65 -2.11 -9.96
N THR A 92 0.98 -1.26 -10.73
CA THR A 92 0.86 -1.41 -12.18
C THR A 92 2.23 -1.48 -12.84
N VAL A 93 3.15 -0.57 -12.50
CA VAL A 93 4.51 -0.55 -13.07
C VAL A 93 5.29 -1.81 -12.70
N LYS A 94 5.16 -2.30 -11.46
CA LYS A 94 5.81 -3.54 -11.02
C LYS A 94 5.33 -4.77 -11.79
N LEU A 95 4.02 -4.88 -12.00
CA LEU A 95 3.43 -6.03 -12.71
C LEU A 95 3.59 -5.93 -14.22
N GLN A 96 3.45 -4.73 -14.77
CA GLN A 96 3.48 -4.50 -16.23
C GLN A 96 4.90 -4.57 -16.79
N GLY A 97 5.88 -4.08 -16.04
CA GLY A 97 7.26 -3.99 -16.48
C GLY A 97 7.51 -2.92 -17.55
N VAL A 98 8.69 -3.02 -18.20
CA VAL A 98 9.10 -2.13 -19.28
C VAL A 98 9.74 -2.90 -20.43
N ASN A 99 9.50 -2.46 -21.66
CA ASN A 99 10.13 -3.06 -22.83
C ASN A 99 11.58 -2.57 -22.98
N LYS A 100 12.53 -3.49 -22.85
CA LYS A 100 13.96 -3.19 -22.86
C LYS A 100 14.47 -2.59 -24.17
N ASN A 101 13.80 -2.88 -25.27
CA ASN A 101 14.17 -2.32 -26.58
C ASN A 101 13.71 -0.88 -26.76
N TYR A 102 12.60 -0.47 -26.10
CA TYR A 102 12.05 0.88 -26.22
C TYR A 102 12.52 1.84 -25.12
N ILE A 103 12.90 1.34 -23.94
CA ILE A 103 13.28 2.22 -22.84
C ILE A 103 14.59 2.97 -23.09
N LYS A 104 15.60 2.33 -23.71
CA LYS A 104 16.88 2.98 -24.03
C LYS A 104 16.72 4.18 -24.97
N PRO A 105 16.05 4.03 -26.14
CA PRO A 105 15.72 5.18 -26.99
C PRO A 105 14.87 6.26 -26.28
N ALA A 106 13.92 5.85 -25.45
CA ALA A 106 13.09 6.80 -24.67
C ALA A 106 13.94 7.60 -23.68
N ASN A 107 14.85 6.97 -22.96
CA ASN A 107 15.80 7.65 -22.07
C ASN A 107 16.68 8.65 -22.82
N THR A 108 17.13 8.30 -24.03
CA THR A 108 17.93 9.19 -24.88
C THR A 108 17.11 10.43 -25.30
N ARG A 109 15.84 10.24 -25.71
CA ARG A 109 14.95 11.36 -26.04
C ARG A 109 14.69 12.24 -24.83
N LEU A 110 14.41 11.64 -23.67
CA LEU A 110 14.17 12.37 -22.41
C LEU A 110 15.40 13.21 -22.03
N LYS A 111 16.60 12.63 -22.05
CA LYS A 111 17.85 13.35 -21.78
C LYS A 111 18.08 14.49 -22.77
N LYS A 112 17.78 14.30 -24.06
CA LYS A 112 17.90 15.34 -25.08
C LYS A 112 16.97 16.50 -24.79
N LEU A 113 15.69 16.25 -24.48
CA LEU A 113 14.73 17.30 -24.16
C LEU A 113 15.15 18.12 -22.92
N LEU A 114 15.63 17.45 -21.87
CA LEU A 114 16.04 18.14 -20.65
C LEU A 114 17.33 18.98 -20.84
N ARG A 115 18.18 18.63 -21.79
CA ARG A 115 19.39 19.41 -22.14
C ARG A 115 19.13 20.52 -23.16
N ASP A 116 17.99 20.48 -23.84
CA ASP A 116 17.64 21.48 -24.85
C ASP A 116 17.20 22.79 -24.16
N SER A 117 17.97 23.82 -24.35
CA SER A 117 17.66 25.17 -23.83
C SER A 117 16.45 25.80 -24.49
N THR A 118 16.06 25.32 -25.68
CA THR A 118 14.89 25.81 -26.44
C THR A 118 13.61 25.00 -26.10
N PHE A 119 13.71 23.96 -25.27
CA PHE A 119 12.55 23.17 -24.87
C PHE A 119 11.56 24.04 -24.10
N ASN A 120 10.45 24.34 -24.74
CA ASN A 120 9.38 25.14 -24.15
C ASN A 120 8.49 24.23 -23.27
N PHE A 121 8.24 24.64 -22.04
CA PHE A 121 7.39 23.92 -21.07
C PHE A 121 6.66 24.91 -20.17
N GLU A 122 5.52 24.48 -19.66
CA GLU A 122 4.73 25.23 -18.69
C GLU A 122 5.20 24.94 -17.26
N ILE A 123 5.27 25.98 -16.44
CA ILE A 123 5.45 25.81 -15.00
C ILE A 123 4.19 25.16 -14.44
N HIS A 124 4.35 23.98 -13.89
CA HIS A 124 3.25 23.25 -13.27
C HIS A 124 2.86 23.91 -11.95
N SER A 125 1.55 23.96 -11.70
CA SER A 125 1.01 24.52 -10.46
C SER A 125 -0.08 23.64 -9.88
N PHE A 126 -0.18 23.65 -8.55
CA PHE A 126 -1.27 23.11 -7.78
C PHE A 126 -1.39 23.91 -6.47
N ASN A 127 -2.48 23.72 -5.72
CA ASN A 127 -2.75 24.52 -4.52
C ASN A 127 -1.60 24.43 -3.49
N ASN A 128 -1.06 25.58 -3.10
CA ASN A 128 0.05 25.72 -2.15
C ASN A 128 1.38 25.06 -2.58
N ILE A 129 1.70 24.99 -3.88
CA ILE A 129 2.93 24.39 -4.38
C ILE A 129 4.19 25.02 -3.75
N GLU A 130 4.20 26.35 -3.57
CA GLU A 130 5.31 27.12 -3.00
C GLU A 130 5.53 26.79 -1.52
N LYS A 131 4.51 26.35 -0.81
CA LYS A 131 4.64 25.81 0.55
C LYS A 131 5.47 24.52 0.56
N TRP A 132 5.31 23.71 -0.45
CA TRP A 132 5.86 22.35 -0.49
C TRP A 132 7.15 22.21 -1.27
N TYR A 133 7.47 23.17 -2.15
CA TYR A 133 8.68 23.14 -2.96
C TYR A 133 9.25 24.53 -3.13
N ARG A 134 10.58 24.63 -3.21
CA ARG A 134 11.30 25.84 -3.59
C ARG A 134 11.08 26.14 -5.06
N GLU A 135 11.18 27.41 -5.44
CA GLU A 135 10.96 27.89 -6.80
C GLU A 135 11.88 27.20 -7.84
N ASP A 136 13.16 27.07 -7.53
CA ASP A 136 14.14 26.39 -8.40
C ASP A 136 13.81 24.90 -8.59
N PHE A 137 13.22 24.24 -7.57
CA PHE A 137 12.76 22.86 -7.66
C PHE A 137 11.45 22.77 -8.46
N ILE A 138 10.53 23.72 -8.30
CA ILE A 138 9.30 23.80 -9.10
C ILE A 138 9.66 23.91 -10.59
N TYR A 139 10.61 24.77 -10.93
CA TYR A 139 11.11 24.90 -12.30
C TYR A 139 11.65 23.58 -12.84
N THR A 140 12.56 22.93 -12.10
CA THR A 140 13.20 21.68 -12.53
C THR A 140 12.17 20.55 -12.68
N PHE A 141 11.28 20.37 -11.70
CA PHE A 141 10.21 19.37 -11.78
C PHE A 141 9.22 19.64 -12.91
N SER A 142 8.88 20.90 -13.17
CA SER A 142 7.99 21.27 -14.29
C SER A 142 8.59 20.88 -15.64
N LYS A 143 9.89 21.10 -15.80
CA LYS A 143 10.64 20.69 -17.00
C LYS A 143 10.63 19.17 -17.18
N ILE A 144 10.95 18.42 -16.12
CA ILE A 144 10.92 16.94 -16.12
C ILE A 144 9.50 16.45 -16.43
N ARG A 145 8.49 17.00 -15.76
CA ARG A 145 7.08 16.65 -15.98
C ARG A 145 6.69 16.82 -17.44
N SER A 146 7.01 17.95 -18.02
CA SER A 146 6.70 18.26 -19.42
C SER A 146 7.43 17.32 -20.38
N ALA A 147 8.69 16.99 -20.10
CA ALA A 147 9.45 16.03 -20.90
C ALA A 147 8.88 14.60 -20.81
N ILE A 148 8.46 14.15 -19.63
CA ILE A 148 7.79 12.84 -19.47
C ILE A 148 6.50 12.79 -20.29
N LYS A 149 5.70 13.84 -20.30
CA LYS A 149 4.44 13.93 -21.08
C LYS A 149 4.63 13.81 -22.58
N GLN A 150 5.83 14.12 -23.11
CA GLN A 150 6.16 13.95 -24.54
C GLN A 150 6.41 12.48 -24.91
N GLU A 151 6.63 11.58 -23.94
CA GLU A 151 6.81 10.17 -24.24
C GLU A 151 5.51 9.54 -24.73
N LYS A 152 5.59 8.87 -25.89
CA LYS A 152 4.44 8.27 -26.58
C LYS A 152 3.78 7.12 -25.79
N TYR A 153 4.59 6.27 -25.18
CA TYR A 153 4.11 5.02 -24.58
C TYR A 153 3.72 5.25 -23.11
N LYS A 154 2.46 5.03 -22.78
CA LYS A 154 1.91 5.20 -21.41
C LYS A 154 2.70 4.42 -20.36
N TYR A 155 3.05 3.15 -20.63
CA TYR A 155 3.80 2.31 -19.68
C TYR A 155 5.21 2.85 -19.39
N ILE A 156 5.86 3.54 -20.37
CA ILE A 156 7.15 4.22 -20.15
C ILE A 156 6.94 5.49 -19.33
N ARG A 157 5.90 6.29 -19.60
CA ARG A 157 5.57 7.46 -18.76
C ARG A 157 5.29 7.03 -17.33
N GLN A 158 4.50 5.98 -17.12
CA GLN A 158 4.20 5.44 -15.79
C GLN A 158 5.48 5.01 -15.07
N TYR A 159 6.41 4.36 -15.76
CA TYR A 159 7.72 4.04 -15.20
C TYR A 159 8.50 5.29 -14.78
N TYR A 160 8.57 6.31 -15.61
CA TYR A 160 9.23 7.58 -15.28
C TYR A 160 8.59 8.27 -14.09
N TRP A 161 7.25 8.24 -13.99
CA TRP A 161 6.56 8.75 -12.82
C TRP A 161 6.97 8.02 -11.54
N VAL A 162 7.04 6.69 -11.56
CA VAL A 162 7.51 5.92 -10.41
C VAL A 162 8.95 6.26 -10.05
N CYS A 163 9.84 6.43 -11.02
CA CYS A 163 11.22 6.89 -10.78
C CYS A 163 11.27 8.29 -10.14
N LEU A 164 10.28 9.14 -10.41
CA LEU A 164 10.21 10.50 -9.90
C LEU A 164 9.65 10.58 -8.47
N ILE A 165 8.81 9.64 -8.03
CA ILE A 165 8.14 9.67 -6.71
C ILE A 165 9.12 9.95 -5.56
N ASN A 166 10.19 9.17 -5.47
CA ASN A 166 11.16 9.29 -4.39
C ASN A 166 11.94 10.61 -4.47
N VAL A 167 12.17 11.12 -5.68
CA VAL A 167 12.82 12.42 -5.92
C VAL A 167 11.90 13.57 -5.49
N LEU A 168 10.62 13.53 -5.88
CA LEU A 168 9.62 14.51 -5.43
C LEU A 168 9.56 14.60 -3.90
N LYS A 169 9.60 13.46 -3.22
CA LYS A 169 9.61 13.45 -1.76
C LYS A 169 10.91 13.96 -1.15
N LYS A 170 12.05 13.56 -1.69
CA LYS A 170 13.38 13.99 -1.22
C LYS A 170 13.51 15.52 -1.24
N TYR A 171 13.08 16.14 -2.35
CA TYR A 171 13.21 17.59 -2.59
C TYR A 171 11.97 18.40 -2.16
N SER A 172 10.97 17.76 -1.55
CA SER A 172 9.88 18.51 -0.93
C SER A 172 10.32 19.18 0.37
N ASN A 173 9.64 20.26 0.75
CA ASN A 173 9.82 20.93 2.04
C ASN A 173 9.25 20.11 3.22
N THR A 174 8.90 18.84 3.03
CA THR A 174 8.37 17.97 4.08
C THR A 174 9.46 17.15 4.74
N ARG A 175 9.28 16.87 6.04
CA ARG A 175 10.21 16.01 6.79
C ARG A 175 10.11 14.56 6.30
N SER A 176 11.25 13.90 6.13
CA SER A 176 11.33 12.48 5.74
C SER A 176 11.07 11.51 6.89
N SER A 177 11.11 11.97 8.14
CA SER A 177 10.97 11.15 9.34
C SER A 177 9.53 10.78 9.70
N THR A 178 8.54 11.27 8.95
CA THR A 178 7.12 11.03 9.20
C THR A 178 6.36 10.86 7.89
N PHE A 179 5.23 10.14 7.94
CA PHE A 179 4.31 10.01 6.81
C PHE A 179 3.34 11.19 6.68
N LYS A 180 3.25 12.03 7.71
CA LYS A 180 2.45 13.25 7.70
C LYS A 180 3.21 14.40 7.02
N LEU A 181 2.46 15.32 6.42
CA LEU A 181 3.01 16.52 5.80
C LEU A 181 3.40 17.56 6.88
N HIS A 182 4.63 17.48 7.34
CA HIS A 182 5.24 18.45 8.25
C HIS A 182 6.38 19.18 7.55
N ILE A 183 6.36 20.50 7.60
CA ILE A 183 7.40 21.33 6.97
C ILE A 183 8.74 21.17 7.73
N LYS A 184 9.82 21.09 6.98
CA LYS A 184 11.21 21.19 7.46
C LYS A 184 11.48 22.59 8.06
N THR A 185 12.57 22.75 8.77
CA THR A 185 13.06 24.08 9.15
C THR A 185 13.47 24.88 7.93
N GLN A 186 13.47 26.19 8.01
CA GLN A 186 13.89 27.04 6.89
C GLN A 186 15.34 26.76 6.50
N GLU A 187 16.22 26.56 7.49
CA GLU A 187 17.62 26.19 7.28
C GLU A 187 17.78 24.88 6.50
N ASP A 188 17.00 23.84 6.87
CA ASP A 188 16.99 22.56 6.14
C ASP A 188 16.54 22.75 4.68
N ILE A 189 15.55 23.62 4.45
CA ILE A 189 15.04 23.89 3.10
C ILE A 189 16.09 24.61 2.26
N GLU A 190 16.73 25.64 2.80
CA GLU A 190 17.73 26.45 2.10
C GLU A 190 19.01 25.65 1.80
N SER A 191 19.39 24.73 2.69
CA SER A 191 20.59 23.90 2.53
C SER A 191 20.47 22.83 1.44
N MET A 192 19.27 22.54 0.94
CA MET A 192 19.06 21.53 -0.10
C MET A 192 19.70 21.96 -1.43
N VAL A 193 20.61 21.15 -1.95
CA VAL A 193 21.22 21.35 -3.27
C VAL A 193 20.34 20.71 -4.34
N ASN A 194 20.07 21.45 -5.44
CA ASN A 194 19.29 20.94 -6.56
C ASN A 194 20.09 19.90 -7.39
N ARG A 195 19.81 18.62 -7.15
CA ARG A 195 20.30 17.48 -7.93
C ARG A 195 19.14 16.63 -8.44
N ILE A 196 18.01 17.25 -8.70
CA ILE A 196 16.76 16.58 -9.07
C ILE A 196 16.93 15.73 -10.32
N GLU A 197 17.55 16.29 -11.38
CA GLU A 197 17.77 15.56 -12.63
C GLU A 197 18.72 14.36 -12.44
N GLU A 198 19.80 14.55 -11.68
CA GLU A 198 20.77 13.49 -11.38
C GLU A 198 20.10 12.31 -10.66
N ASP A 199 19.37 12.61 -9.58
CA ASP A 199 18.65 11.59 -8.80
C ASP A 199 17.56 10.89 -9.62
N PHE A 200 16.87 11.63 -10.47
CA PHE A 200 15.85 11.08 -11.36
C PHE A 200 16.45 10.08 -12.37
N PHE A 201 17.54 10.44 -13.03
CA PHE A 201 18.21 9.53 -13.95
C PHE A 201 18.87 8.35 -13.24
N TYR A 202 19.41 8.57 -12.05
CA TYR A 202 19.90 7.47 -11.23
C TYR A 202 18.81 6.43 -10.92
N ASN A 203 17.60 6.89 -10.58
CA ASN A 203 16.45 6.01 -10.36
C ASN A 203 16.05 5.26 -11.64
N ILE A 204 16.00 5.96 -12.79
CA ILE A 204 15.70 5.34 -14.09
C ILE A 204 16.70 4.20 -14.40
N GLU A 205 17.99 4.42 -14.18
CA GLU A 205 19.02 3.43 -14.47
C GLU A 205 19.02 2.29 -13.44
N THR A 206 18.76 2.60 -12.17
CA THR A 206 18.77 1.61 -11.08
C THR A 206 17.51 0.74 -11.09
N TYR A 207 16.32 1.33 -11.26
CA TYR A 207 15.07 0.57 -11.14
C TYR A 207 14.78 -0.30 -12.34
N PHE A 208 15.27 0.11 -13.51
CA PHE A 208 15.12 -0.62 -14.75
C PHE A 208 15.55 -2.11 -14.65
N GLN A 209 16.65 -2.39 -13.95
CA GLN A 209 17.19 -3.75 -13.82
C GLN A 209 16.27 -4.69 -13.02
N TYR A 210 15.36 -4.16 -12.22
CA TYR A 210 14.46 -4.94 -11.36
C TYR A 210 13.10 -5.23 -12.00
N LEU A 211 12.75 -4.52 -13.07
CA LEU A 211 11.43 -4.65 -13.70
C LEU A 211 11.37 -5.85 -14.65
N PRO A 212 10.22 -6.55 -14.70
CA PRO A 212 9.99 -7.58 -15.70
C PRO A 212 9.97 -6.99 -17.11
N GLU A 213 10.15 -7.85 -18.10
CA GLU A 213 9.96 -7.46 -19.49
C GLU A 213 8.48 -7.18 -19.74
N TYR A 214 8.20 -6.06 -20.41
CA TYR A 214 6.85 -5.70 -20.80
C TYR A 214 6.25 -6.73 -21.78
N SER A 215 5.10 -7.27 -21.43
CA SER A 215 4.34 -8.17 -22.31
C SER A 215 3.09 -7.46 -22.84
N LYS A 216 3.04 -7.28 -24.17
CA LYS A 216 1.86 -6.69 -24.82
C LYS A 216 0.65 -7.61 -24.65
N GLY A 217 -0.43 -7.03 -24.13
CA GLY A 217 -1.69 -7.77 -23.89
C GLY A 217 -1.77 -8.48 -22.53
N LYS A 218 -0.73 -8.40 -21.69
CA LYS A 218 -0.83 -8.83 -20.28
C LYS A 218 -1.94 -8.04 -19.59
N LYS A 219 -2.93 -8.76 -19.07
CA LYS A 219 -3.99 -8.15 -18.27
C LYS A 219 -3.44 -7.80 -16.88
N ILE A 220 -3.64 -6.57 -16.48
CA ILE A 220 -3.32 -6.08 -15.14
C ILE A 220 -4.63 -5.75 -14.46
N ASN A 221 -5.08 -6.62 -13.55
CA ASN A 221 -6.35 -6.49 -12.86
C ASN A 221 -6.19 -5.64 -11.59
N ILE A 222 -5.86 -4.36 -11.77
CA ILE A 222 -5.69 -3.40 -10.68
C ILE A 222 -6.77 -2.33 -10.78
N VAL A 223 -7.54 -2.16 -9.71
CA VAL A 223 -8.69 -1.25 -9.65
C VAL A 223 -8.47 -0.21 -8.56
N ILE A 224 -8.72 1.06 -8.88
CA ILE A 224 -8.73 2.15 -7.90
C ILE A 224 -10.14 2.30 -7.35
N GLY A 225 -10.31 2.11 -6.05
CA GLY A 225 -11.61 2.27 -5.40
C GLY A 225 -11.64 1.72 -3.98
N LYS A 226 -12.77 1.89 -3.34
CA LYS A 226 -13.03 1.30 -2.03
C LYS A 226 -13.23 -0.20 -2.18
N SER A 227 -12.57 -0.97 -1.33
CA SER A 227 -12.55 -2.43 -1.44
C SER A 227 -13.96 -3.03 -1.39
N GLU A 228 -14.83 -2.58 -0.48
CA GLU A 228 -16.21 -3.06 -0.37
C GLU A 228 -17.07 -2.77 -1.62
N GLU A 229 -16.87 -1.60 -2.25
CA GLU A 229 -17.61 -1.20 -3.44
C GLU A 229 -17.15 -1.99 -4.68
N VAL A 230 -15.82 -2.14 -4.85
CA VAL A 230 -15.25 -2.88 -5.99
C VAL A 230 -15.53 -4.37 -5.87
N LEU A 231 -15.36 -4.96 -4.69
CA LEU A 231 -15.62 -6.39 -4.45
C LEU A 231 -17.08 -6.76 -4.69
N SER A 232 -18.04 -5.85 -4.41
CA SER A 232 -19.46 -6.11 -4.66
C SER A 232 -19.79 -6.38 -6.13
N MET A 233 -18.90 -6.01 -7.07
CA MET A 233 -19.02 -6.26 -8.50
C MET A 233 -18.43 -7.62 -8.93
N PHE A 234 -17.75 -8.32 -8.04
CA PHE A 234 -17.15 -9.63 -8.33
C PHE A 234 -18.20 -10.72 -8.16
N ASP A 235 -18.11 -11.76 -8.99
CA ASP A 235 -18.94 -12.94 -8.85
C ASP A 235 -18.64 -13.66 -7.52
N GLU A 236 -19.65 -14.31 -6.95
CA GLU A 236 -19.46 -15.18 -5.80
C GLU A 236 -18.53 -16.34 -6.15
N CYS A 237 -17.71 -16.77 -5.20
CA CYS A 237 -16.80 -17.91 -5.40
C CYS A 237 -15.93 -17.78 -6.66
N SER A 238 -15.37 -16.58 -6.93
CA SER A 238 -14.53 -16.29 -8.09
C SER A 238 -13.03 -16.28 -7.78
N VAL A 239 -12.64 -16.17 -6.51
CA VAL A 239 -11.25 -16.01 -6.06
C VAL A 239 -10.72 -17.28 -5.41
N ASP A 240 -9.49 -17.70 -5.80
CA ASP A 240 -8.86 -18.91 -5.26
C ASP A 240 -8.04 -18.63 -3.99
N LEU A 241 -7.35 -17.50 -3.93
CA LEU A 241 -6.53 -17.13 -2.76
C LEU A 241 -6.73 -15.64 -2.46
N ILE A 242 -7.02 -15.32 -1.21
CA ILE A 242 -6.98 -13.95 -0.72
C ILE A 242 -5.80 -13.84 0.25
N CYS A 243 -4.89 -12.90 0.00
CA CYS A 243 -3.77 -12.64 0.88
C CYS A 243 -3.59 -11.13 1.02
N THR A 244 -3.82 -10.59 2.22
CA THR A 244 -3.88 -9.14 2.41
C THR A 244 -3.50 -8.70 3.82
N SER A 245 -3.10 -7.43 3.92
CA SER A 245 -2.91 -6.73 5.19
C SER A 245 -3.80 -5.48 5.21
N PRO A 246 -5.05 -5.61 5.69
CA PRO A 246 -5.95 -4.46 5.78
C PRO A 246 -5.41 -3.43 6.77
N PRO A 247 -5.85 -2.16 6.71
CA PRO A 247 -5.53 -1.19 7.74
C PRO A 247 -5.92 -1.70 9.14
N TYR A 248 -5.02 -1.57 10.13
CA TYR A 248 -5.28 -2.03 11.51
C TYR A 248 -6.11 -1.03 12.32
N GLY A 249 -6.53 0.05 11.71
CA GLY A 249 -7.33 1.11 12.26
C GLY A 249 -7.53 2.23 11.26
N ASP A 250 -8.23 3.29 11.64
CA ASP A 250 -8.40 4.45 10.76
C ASP A 250 -7.05 5.13 10.44
N ASN A 251 -6.90 5.59 9.20
CA ASN A 251 -5.64 6.17 8.70
C ASN A 251 -5.21 7.43 9.46
N SER A 252 -6.15 8.18 10.00
CA SER A 252 -5.83 9.42 10.74
C SER A 252 -5.00 9.18 12.00
N THR A 253 -5.11 7.97 12.56
CA THR A 253 -4.41 7.56 13.79
C THR A 253 -3.33 6.51 13.59
N THR A 254 -3.25 5.94 12.39
CA THR A 254 -2.26 4.92 12.03
C THR A 254 -1.28 5.49 11.00
N VAL A 255 -1.34 5.05 9.77
CA VAL A 255 -0.51 5.53 8.66
C VAL A 255 -1.36 6.42 7.74
N THR A 256 -0.98 7.68 7.59
CA THR A 256 -1.65 8.63 6.70
C THR A 256 -1.18 8.42 5.25
N TYR A 257 -1.67 7.33 4.60
CA TYR A 257 -1.31 6.99 3.22
C TYR A 257 -1.65 8.08 2.22
N GLY A 258 -2.78 8.78 2.43
CA GLY A 258 -3.19 9.91 1.61
C GLY A 258 -2.20 11.06 1.68
N GLN A 259 -1.88 11.55 2.88
CA GLN A 259 -0.90 12.62 3.04
C GLN A 259 0.48 12.25 2.45
N TYR A 260 0.89 10.99 2.62
CA TYR A 260 2.13 10.50 2.04
C TYR A 260 2.13 10.61 0.50
N SER A 261 1.00 10.35 -0.13
CA SER A 261 0.86 10.17 -1.58
C SER A 261 0.52 11.47 -2.33
N MET A 262 -0.08 12.45 -1.67
CA MET A 262 -0.68 13.60 -2.35
C MET A 262 0.33 14.46 -3.13
N LEU A 263 1.51 14.75 -2.55
CA LEU A 263 2.49 15.56 -3.28
C LEU A 263 2.96 14.88 -4.58
N PRO A 264 3.36 13.59 -4.60
CA PRO A 264 3.60 12.91 -5.87
C PRO A 264 2.39 12.90 -6.81
N ILE A 265 1.17 12.65 -6.32
CA ILE A 265 -0.04 12.63 -7.14
C ILE A 265 -0.26 13.95 -7.86
N TYR A 266 -0.06 15.09 -7.20
CA TYR A 266 -0.22 16.41 -7.82
C TYR A 266 0.79 16.69 -8.94
N TRP A 267 1.97 16.09 -8.89
CA TRP A 267 2.97 16.22 -9.96
C TRP A 267 2.72 15.28 -11.14
N ILE A 268 2.11 14.12 -10.94
CA ILE A 268 1.89 13.12 -11.98
C ILE A 268 0.77 13.57 -12.93
N ASP A 269 0.92 13.31 -14.23
CA ASP A 269 -0.16 13.56 -15.19
C ASP A 269 -1.37 12.67 -14.87
N ARG A 270 -2.55 13.30 -14.77
CA ARG A 270 -3.80 12.62 -14.41
C ARG A 270 -4.11 11.40 -15.29
N LYS A 271 -3.78 11.49 -16.59
CA LYS A 271 -4.01 10.41 -17.57
C LYS A 271 -3.20 9.15 -17.28
N ASP A 272 -2.10 9.27 -16.55
CA ASP A 272 -1.21 8.15 -16.22
C ASP A 272 -1.51 7.51 -14.86
N LEU A 273 -2.34 8.15 -14.02
CA LEU A 273 -2.75 7.64 -12.70
C LEU A 273 -3.87 6.58 -12.76
N GLY A 274 -4.58 6.47 -13.88
CA GLY A 274 -5.73 5.57 -14.02
C GLY A 274 -7.07 6.29 -13.88
N ASN A 275 -8.15 5.52 -13.77
CA ASN A 275 -9.50 6.06 -13.64
C ASN A 275 -9.95 5.98 -12.17
N PHE A 276 -10.33 7.09 -11.57
CA PHE A 276 -10.81 7.20 -10.20
C PHE A 276 -11.64 8.47 -9.99
N ASP A 277 -12.36 8.55 -8.88
CA ASP A 277 -13.13 9.73 -8.49
C ASP A 277 -12.18 10.88 -8.11
N GLU A 278 -12.31 12.03 -8.78
CA GLU A 278 -11.48 13.22 -8.55
C GLU A 278 -11.57 13.74 -7.10
N SER A 279 -12.64 13.44 -6.37
CA SER A 279 -12.77 13.79 -4.96
C SER A 279 -11.67 13.17 -4.08
N LEU A 280 -11.05 12.08 -4.51
CA LEU A 280 -9.93 11.44 -3.81
C LEU A 280 -8.66 12.31 -3.77
N ILE A 281 -8.54 13.26 -4.68
CA ILE A 281 -7.37 14.16 -4.77
C ILE A 281 -7.72 15.64 -4.55
N GLU A 282 -8.91 15.92 -4.07
CA GLU A 282 -9.38 17.29 -3.80
C GLU A 282 -8.52 18.00 -2.74
N ASN A 283 -8.13 17.27 -1.70
CA ASN A 283 -7.26 17.79 -0.64
C ASN A 283 -6.35 16.72 -0.04
N TYR A 284 -5.38 17.14 0.79
CA TYR A 284 -4.36 16.26 1.38
C TYR A 284 -4.90 15.12 2.27
N SER A 285 -6.15 15.19 2.70
CA SER A 285 -6.78 14.20 3.58
C SER A 285 -7.86 13.37 2.87
N SER A 286 -8.17 13.66 1.60
CA SER A 286 -9.30 13.04 0.89
C SER A 286 -9.19 11.51 0.83
N ILE A 287 -8.01 10.97 0.50
CA ILE A 287 -7.79 9.52 0.48
C ILE A 287 -7.98 8.93 1.87
N ASP A 288 -7.37 9.53 2.91
CA ASP A 288 -7.46 9.02 4.28
C ASP A 288 -8.89 9.10 4.83
N SER A 289 -9.64 10.14 4.47
CA SER A 289 -11.04 10.31 4.86
C SER A 289 -11.99 9.32 4.18
N ASN A 290 -11.62 8.82 3.01
CA ASN A 290 -12.38 7.81 2.27
C ASN A 290 -11.94 6.37 2.55
N SER A 291 -10.87 6.17 3.30
CA SER A 291 -10.39 4.87 3.76
C SER A 291 -11.24 4.32 4.92
N LEU A 292 -10.98 3.07 5.34
CA LEU A 292 -11.72 2.41 6.43
C LEU A 292 -11.77 3.27 7.70
N GLY A 293 -12.97 3.43 8.25
CA GLY A 293 -13.20 4.23 9.46
C GLY A 293 -13.11 5.74 9.29
N GLY A 294 -12.77 6.24 8.09
CA GLY A 294 -12.57 7.68 7.85
C GLY A 294 -13.85 8.49 7.68
N ASN A 295 -14.93 7.92 7.20
CA ASN A 295 -16.19 8.61 6.94
C ASN A 295 -17.25 8.30 8.01
N PHE A 296 -17.62 9.30 8.80
CA PHE A 296 -18.59 9.16 9.90
C PHE A 296 -20.08 9.10 9.47
N ARG A 297 -20.39 9.28 8.18
CA ARG A 297 -21.79 9.29 7.68
C ARG A 297 -22.21 7.96 7.05
N ARG A 298 -21.40 6.92 7.11
CA ARG A 298 -21.66 5.61 6.48
C ARG A 298 -22.75 4.83 7.26
N ASN A 299 -23.53 4.04 6.53
CA ASN A 299 -24.39 3.03 7.13
C ASN A 299 -23.52 2.01 7.87
N ARG A 300 -23.77 1.85 9.16
CA ARG A 300 -23.05 0.91 10.01
C ARG A 300 -23.74 -0.44 9.98
N ILE A 301 -22.94 -1.50 9.95
CA ILE A 301 -23.43 -2.84 10.27
C ILE A 301 -23.19 -3.13 11.76
N LYS A 302 -24.12 -3.88 12.36
CA LYS A 302 -23.92 -4.41 13.71
C LYS A 302 -23.02 -5.64 13.63
N ILE A 303 -22.00 -5.68 14.47
CA ILE A 303 -21.09 -6.82 14.58
C ILE A 303 -21.47 -7.61 15.83
N ASP A 304 -21.84 -8.85 15.63
CA ASP A 304 -22.11 -9.81 16.70
C ASP A 304 -20.79 -10.43 17.16
N SER A 305 -20.15 -9.80 18.15
CA SER A 305 -18.90 -10.27 18.73
C SER A 305 -18.88 -9.94 20.21
N LYS A 306 -18.80 -10.98 21.03
CA LYS A 306 -18.67 -10.84 22.49
C LYS A 306 -17.34 -10.16 22.86
N ILE A 307 -16.27 -10.50 22.15
CA ILE A 307 -14.93 -9.91 22.36
C ILE A 307 -14.98 -8.39 22.09
N LEU A 308 -15.69 -7.96 21.05
CA LEU A 308 -15.86 -6.52 20.77
C LEU A 308 -16.68 -5.83 21.85
N GLU A 309 -17.77 -6.42 22.31
CA GLU A 309 -18.60 -5.86 23.39
C GLU A 309 -17.78 -5.66 24.66
N ASP A 310 -17.04 -6.69 25.08
CA ASP A 310 -16.19 -6.64 26.27
C ASP A 310 -15.06 -5.61 26.12
N TYR A 311 -14.46 -5.50 24.94
CA TYR A 311 -13.47 -4.45 24.67
C TYR A 311 -14.08 -3.04 24.77
N MET A 312 -15.26 -2.81 24.20
CA MET A 312 -15.91 -1.49 24.20
C MET A 312 -16.17 -0.93 25.60
N ILE A 313 -16.34 -1.79 26.61
CA ILE A 313 -16.51 -1.38 28.01
C ILE A 313 -15.19 -0.85 28.61
N THR A 314 -14.04 -1.23 28.05
CA THR A 314 -12.72 -0.86 28.59
C THR A 314 -12.22 0.51 28.13
N ILE A 315 -12.85 1.12 27.13
CA ILE A 315 -12.46 2.40 26.54
C ILE A 315 -13.48 3.50 26.84
N SER A 316 -13.05 4.75 26.79
CA SER A 316 -13.91 5.91 27.04
C SER A 316 -14.95 6.12 25.94
N ASN A 317 -16.14 6.62 26.31
CA ASN A 317 -17.29 6.78 25.42
C ASN A 317 -17.00 7.65 24.19
N ASP A 318 -16.11 8.63 24.28
CA ASP A 318 -15.73 9.51 23.18
C ASP A 318 -14.96 8.74 22.07
N LYS A 319 -14.36 7.60 22.40
CA LYS A 319 -13.65 6.71 21.44
C LYS A 319 -14.58 5.71 20.76
N HIS A 320 -15.73 5.36 21.38
CA HIS A 320 -16.67 4.35 20.86
C HIS A 320 -17.04 4.58 19.40
N LYS A 321 -17.43 5.81 19.05
CA LYS A 321 -17.85 6.14 17.67
C LYS A 321 -16.78 5.81 16.64
N LYS A 322 -15.51 6.11 16.96
CA LYS A 322 -14.37 5.90 16.08
C LYS A 322 -14.06 4.42 15.88
N VAL A 323 -14.04 3.67 16.98
CA VAL A 323 -13.84 2.21 16.94
C VAL A 323 -14.97 1.54 16.17
N THR A 324 -16.23 1.88 16.47
CA THR A 324 -17.40 1.29 15.80
C THR A 324 -17.39 1.58 14.29
N ASN A 325 -17.01 2.79 13.86
CA ASN A 325 -16.94 3.13 12.45
C ASN A 325 -15.91 2.27 11.72
N PHE A 326 -14.69 2.17 12.27
CA PHE A 326 -13.64 1.36 11.69
C PHE A 326 -14.05 -0.12 11.62
N ILE A 327 -14.53 -0.68 12.72
CA ILE A 327 -14.98 -2.08 12.81
C ILE A 327 -16.11 -2.36 11.80
N SER A 328 -17.09 -1.47 11.69
CA SER A 328 -18.18 -1.61 10.73
C SER A 328 -17.66 -1.65 9.29
N ASP A 329 -16.79 -0.72 8.90
CA ASP A 329 -16.24 -0.70 7.53
C ASP A 329 -15.34 -1.90 7.26
N TYR A 330 -14.50 -2.29 8.23
CA TYR A 330 -13.65 -3.46 8.14
C TYR A 330 -14.45 -4.74 7.88
N PHE A 331 -15.52 -4.99 8.63
CA PHE A 331 -16.31 -6.19 8.44
C PHE A 331 -17.25 -6.16 7.22
N LYS A 332 -17.56 -4.99 6.66
CA LYS A 332 -18.16 -4.94 5.31
C LYS A 332 -17.23 -5.55 4.27
N VAL A 333 -15.94 -5.18 4.32
CA VAL A 333 -14.94 -5.80 3.44
C VAL A 333 -14.81 -7.30 3.71
N MET A 334 -14.72 -7.73 5.00
CA MET A 334 -14.61 -9.15 5.33
C MET A 334 -15.81 -9.96 4.78
N ASN A 335 -17.04 -9.42 4.81
CA ASN A 335 -18.20 -10.07 4.22
C ASN A 335 -18.02 -10.32 2.70
N GLU A 336 -17.52 -9.31 1.99
CA GLU A 336 -17.26 -9.45 0.57
C GLU A 336 -16.12 -10.45 0.28
N LEU A 337 -15.06 -10.46 1.11
CA LEU A 337 -13.98 -11.44 0.98
C LEU A 337 -14.50 -12.87 1.16
N VAL A 338 -15.36 -13.10 2.17
CA VAL A 338 -16.01 -14.40 2.36
C VAL A 338 -16.86 -14.78 1.16
N ARG A 339 -17.61 -13.83 0.59
CA ARG A 339 -18.50 -14.06 -0.56
C ARG A 339 -17.71 -14.46 -1.81
N VAL A 340 -16.65 -13.71 -2.14
CA VAL A 340 -15.88 -13.94 -3.39
C VAL A 340 -14.91 -15.11 -3.28
N LEU A 341 -14.47 -15.52 -2.08
CA LEU A 341 -13.58 -16.67 -1.89
C LEU A 341 -14.31 -17.96 -2.25
N LYS A 342 -13.68 -18.82 -3.04
CA LYS A 342 -14.20 -20.14 -3.36
C LYS A 342 -14.21 -21.06 -2.15
N LYS A 343 -15.06 -22.07 -2.18
CA LYS A 343 -15.09 -23.15 -1.20
C LYS A 343 -13.74 -23.91 -1.18
N ASP A 344 -13.34 -24.39 -0.03
CA ASP A 344 -12.07 -25.10 0.24
C ASP A 344 -10.80 -24.29 -0.04
N LYS A 345 -10.91 -22.96 -0.23
CA LYS A 345 -9.81 -22.04 -0.51
C LYS A 345 -9.43 -21.20 0.71
N TYR A 346 -8.33 -20.45 0.60
CA TYR A 346 -7.67 -19.81 1.73
C TYR A 346 -7.81 -18.28 1.73
N LEU A 347 -8.05 -17.75 2.94
CA LEU A 347 -7.94 -16.34 3.27
C LEU A 347 -6.79 -16.16 4.25
N VAL A 348 -5.77 -15.39 3.85
CA VAL A 348 -4.61 -15.05 4.67
C VAL A 348 -4.70 -13.58 5.05
N LEU A 349 -4.78 -13.29 6.34
CA LEU A 349 -4.83 -11.94 6.89
C LEU A 349 -3.57 -11.67 7.72
N THR A 350 -2.84 -10.60 7.39
CA THR A 350 -1.80 -10.05 8.26
C THR A 350 -2.40 -8.90 9.06
N LEU A 351 -2.52 -9.06 10.37
CA LEU A 351 -3.18 -8.12 11.27
C LEU A 351 -2.27 -7.66 12.39
N GLY A 352 -2.47 -6.43 12.84
CA GLY A 352 -1.86 -5.89 14.04
C GLY A 352 -2.90 -5.37 15.02
N ASN A 353 -2.69 -5.62 16.30
CA ASN A 353 -3.57 -5.15 17.37
C ASN A 353 -3.09 -3.78 17.87
N ARG A 354 -3.68 -2.69 17.31
CA ARG A 354 -3.36 -1.31 17.73
C ARG A 354 -3.91 -0.99 19.13
N ARG A 355 -3.53 0.15 19.66
CA ARG A 355 -4.11 0.69 20.90
C ARG A 355 -5.06 1.84 20.63
N VAL A 356 -6.16 1.86 21.36
CA VAL A 356 -7.07 3.00 21.50
C VAL A 356 -7.29 3.21 22.99
N ASP A 357 -7.17 4.45 23.44
CA ASP A 357 -7.31 4.77 24.86
C ASP A 357 -6.38 3.93 25.76
N ASN A 358 -5.16 3.71 25.30
CA ASN A 358 -4.15 2.84 25.90
C ASN A 358 -4.53 1.35 26.05
N GLN A 359 -5.73 0.95 25.62
CA GLN A 359 -6.19 -0.43 25.57
C GLN A 359 -5.88 -1.05 24.22
N VAL A 360 -5.48 -2.33 24.19
CA VAL A 360 -5.23 -3.08 22.95
C VAL A 360 -6.56 -3.43 22.31
N VAL A 361 -6.80 -2.99 21.07
CA VAL A 361 -7.94 -3.46 20.26
C VAL A 361 -7.66 -4.90 19.86
N PRO A 362 -8.43 -5.88 20.31
CA PRO A 362 -8.18 -7.30 20.00
C PRO A 362 -8.69 -7.65 18.58
N LEU A 363 -8.20 -6.92 17.55
CA LEU A 363 -8.70 -7.03 16.18
C LEU A 363 -8.55 -8.44 15.63
N SER A 364 -7.45 -9.12 15.92
CA SER A 364 -7.23 -10.51 15.50
C SER A 364 -8.29 -11.46 16.06
N ALA A 365 -8.56 -11.41 17.37
CA ALA A 365 -9.54 -12.26 18.01
C ALA A 365 -10.99 -11.95 17.57
N ILE A 366 -11.33 -10.66 17.39
CA ILE A 366 -12.65 -10.26 16.85
C ILE A 366 -12.81 -10.78 15.42
N THR A 367 -11.74 -10.75 14.62
CA THR A 367 -11.75 -11.24 13.24
C THR A 367 -11.95 -12.74 13.18
N GLU A 368 -11.25 -13.48 14.04
CA GLU A 368 -11.39 -14.94 14.16
C GLU A 368 -12.84 -15.32 14.52
N GLU A 369 -13.37 -14.78 15.63
CA GLU A 369 -14.75 -15.01 16.06
C GLU A 369 -15.77 -14.72 14.94
N TYR A 370 -15.57 -13.63 14.20
CA TYR A 370 -16.47 -13.22 13.13
C TYR A 370 -16.41 -14.15 11.92
N LEU A 371 -15.20 -14.48 11.45
CA LEU A 371 -15.02 -15.31 10.26
C LEU A 371 -15.43 -16.76 10.51
N GLU A 372 -15.25 -17.29 11.71
CA GLU A 372 -15.76 -18.61 12.09
C GLU A 372 -17.29 -18.67 12.03
N LYS A 373 -17.98 -17.64 12.53
CA LYS A 373 -19.44 -17.50 12.38
C LYS A 373 -19.89 -17.40 10.92
N LYS A 374 -18.97 -17.05 9.99
CA LYS A 374 -19.23 -16.98 8.54
C LYS A 374 -18.81 -18.24 7.77
N GLY A 375 -18.41 -19.30 8.46
CA GLY A 375 -18.07 -20.59 7.86
C GLY A 375 -16.62 -20.73 7.40
N LEU A 376 -15.72 -19.84 7.86
CA LEU A 376 -14.29 -20.04 7.71
C LEU A 376 -13.74 -20.70 8.98
N LYS A 377 -12.77 -21.61 8.82
CA LYS A 377 -12.06 -22.22 9.92
C LYS A 377 -10.64 -21.65 9.99
N LEU A 378 -10.19 -21.21 11.16
CA LEU A 378 -8.78 -20.88 11.38
C LEU A 378 -7.96 -22.19 11.34
N GLU A 379 -7.09 -22.32 10.33
CA GLU A 379 -6.19 -23.46 10.21
C GLU A 379 -4.94 -23.28 11.08
N THR A 380 -4.36 -22.08 11.07
CA THR A 380 -3.21 -21.71 11.90
C THR A 380 -3.03 -20.20 12.00
N SER A 381 -2.32 -19.76 13.03
CA SER A 381 -1.93 -18.36 13.24
C SER A 381 -0.45 -18.25 13.59
N ILE A 382 0.27 -17.42 12.87
CA ILE A 382 1.68 -17.14 13.10
C ILE A 382 1.80 -15.78 13.79
N THR A 383 2.45 -15.74 14.94
CA THR A 383 2.81 -14.48 15.59
C THR A 383 4.24 -14.11 15.23
N ARG A 384 4.46 -12.88 14.76
CA ARG A 384 5.78 -12.38 14.40
C ARG A 384 6.09 -11.05 15.06
N ASN A 385 7.37 -10.80 15.30
CA ASN A 385 7.86 -9.52 15.77
C ASN A 385 8.08 -8.55 14.59
N ILE A 386 7.61 -7.32 14.75
CA ILE A 386 7.92 -6.24 13.80
C ILE A 386 9.31 -5.69 14.14
N PRO A 387 10.29 -5.74 13.22
CA PRO A 387 11.63 -5.20 13.48
C PRO A 387 11.59 -3.73 13.88
N GLN A 388 12.27 -3.36 14.97
CA GLN A 388 12.29 -2.02 15.56
C GLN A 388 12.72 -0.89 14.59
N LYS A 389 13.49 -1.22 13.55
CA LYS A 389 13.88 -0.27 12.49
C LYS A 389 12.72 0.22 11.64
N ARG A 390 11.57 -0.47 11.67
CA ARG A 390 10.37 -0.15 10.86
C ARG A 390 9.30 0.60 11.64
N MET A 391 9.34 0.55 12.97
CA MET A 391 8.38 1.21 13.86
C MET A 391 9.11 2.00 14.94
N PRO A 392 8.66 3.24 15.28
CA PRO A 392 9.20 3.95 16.44
C PRO A 392 8.84 3.19 17.71
N ARG A 393 9.78 3.10 18.66
CA ARG A 393 9.56 2.41 19.96
C ARG A 393 8.39 3.00 20.76
N LYS A 394 8.11 4.28 20.58
CA LYS A 394 7.12 5.04 21.35
C LYS A 394 6.38 5.98 20.41
N VAL A 395 5.07 5.90 20.36
CA VAL A 395 4.25 6.59 19.34
C VAL A 395 3.39 7.74 19.88
N SER A 396 3.09 7.78 21.16
CA SER A 396 2.30 8.86 21.77
C SER A 396 2.63 9.06 23.23
N ARG A 397 2.21 10.20 23.78
CA ARG A 397 2.19 10.44 25.22
C ARG A 397 0.73 10.42 25.66
N VAL A 398 0.39 9.54 26.60
CA VAL A 398 -0.86 9.57 27.34
C VAL A 398 -0.48 9.93 28.78
N ASP A 399 -1.05 10.98 29.33
CA ASP A 399 -0.74 11.49 30.67
C ASP A 399 0.78 11.70 30.92
N ASN A 400 1.48 12.29 29.94
CA ASN A 400 2.94 12.47 29.93
C ASN A 400 3.78 11.18 29.96
N ARG A 401 3.18 9.99 29.87
CA ARG A 401 3.87 8.71 29.74
C ARG A 401 3.92 8.27 28.27
N SER A 402 5.09 7.80 27.85
CA SER A 402 5.23 7.25 26.49
C SER A 402 4.60 5.86 26.41
N VAL A 403 3.79 5.64 25.38
CA VAL A 403 3.14 4.35 25.11
C VAL A 403 3.97 3.57 24.10
N GLU A 404 4.19 2.28 24.38
CA GLU A 404 4.87 1.38 23.46
C GLU A 404 4.07 1.23 22.16
N SER A 405 4.79 1.23 21.04
CA SER A 405 4.18 0.94 19.74
C SER A 405 3.77 -0.52 19.63
N MET A 406 2.89 -0.82 18.68
CA MET A 406 2.58 -2.19 18.28
C MET A 406 3.86 -2.88 17.79
N ASN A 407 4.22 -4.01 18.38
CA ASN A 407 5.43 -4.76 18.09
C ASN A 407 5.17 -6.16 17.53
N LEU A 408 3.90 -6.60 17.51
CA LEU A 408 3.48 -7.91 17.03
C LEU A 408 2.51 -7.78 15.86
N GLU A 409 2.66 -8.66 14.90
CA GLU A 409 1.70 -8.96 13.82
C GLU A 409 1.27 -10.41 13.90
N TYR A 410 0.03 -10.65 13.48
CA TYR A 410 -0.59 -11.98 13.41
C TYR A 410 -0.89 -12.29 11.95
N ILE A 411 -0.34 -13.39 11.45
CA ILE A 411 -0.67 -13.92 10.13
C ILE A 411 -1.66 -15.05 10.37
N MET A 412 -2.92 -14.80 10.04
CA MET A 412 -4.02 -15.73 10.27
C MET A 412 -4.41 -16.38 8.95
N ILE A 413 -4.40 -17.71 8.91
CA ILE A 413 -4.71 -18.49 7.71
C ILE A 413 -6.04 -19.21 7.95
N PHE A 414 -7.06 -18.76 7.24
CA PHE A 414 -8.40 -19.35 7.28
C PHE A 414 -8.67 -20.17 6.03
N LYS A 415 -9.46 -21.24 6.18
CA LYS A 415 -10.01 -22.03 5.08
C LYS A 415 -11.52 -21.92 5.08
N LYS A 416 -12.12 -21.68 3.91
CA LYS A 416 -13.58 -21.63 3.74
C LYS A 416 -14.14 -23.04 3.63
N GLY A 417 -15.13 -23.36 4.48
CA GLY A 417 -15.85 -24.65 4.49
C GLY A 417 -16.86 -24.84 3.34
#